data_598157c30eb486a8787a6c895725672c
#
_entry.id   598157c30eb486a8787a6c895725672c
#
_cell.length_a   1.000
_cell.length_b   1.000
_cell.length_c   1.000
_cell.angle_alpha   90.00
_cell.angle_beta   90.00
_cell.angle_gamma   90.00
#
_symmetry.space_group_name_H-M   'P 1'
#
loop_
_entity.id
_entity.type
_entity.pdbx_description
1 polymer ?
#
loop_
_entity_poly.entity_id
_entity_poly.type
_entity_poly.pdbx_seq_one_letter_code
_entity_poly.pdbx_strand_id
1 'polypeptide(L)'
;MKKLMYNSLRKWMLLAAMMLLSVGLYAQDMSYDNAKKEIEEEFGMFPTMFEIFPDHALAGAWENFKQLNSPESKIPAKYRELLQLAVAAQIPCNYCIYYHTASAKAYGATEEEIQEAIAQAAATRHWSTILQGNQVELEKFKKEFNSMMEHMAAKSKN
;
A
#
# COMPACT_ATOMS: atom_id res chain seq x y z
N MET A 1 -0.09 -52.12 -27.75
CA MET A 1 -0.49 -51.30 -26.59
C MET A 1 0.66 -50.51 -25.99
N LYS A 2 1.81 -51.08 -25.62
CA LYS A 2 2.95 -50.36 -24.98
C LYS A 2 3.49 -49.14 -25.77
N LYS A 3 3.57 -49.23 -27.12
CA LYS A 3 4.10 -48.15 -27.97
C LYS A 3 3.17 -46.92 -28.07
N LEU A 4 1.83 -47.15 -28.01
CA LEU A 4 0.83 -46.04 -27.97
C LEU A 4 0.86 -45.31 -26.65
N MET A 5 0.98 -46.04 -25.52
CA MET A 5 1.07 -45.42 -24.20
C MET A 5 2.36 -44.62 -24.05
N TYR A 6 3.49 -45.11 -24.54
CA TYR A 6 4.77 -44.40 -24.53
C TYR A 6 4.73 -43.08 -25.32
N ASN A 7 4.11 -43.10 -26.50
CA ASN A 7 3.95 -41.89 -27.33
C ASN A 7 2.99 -40.87 -26.69
N SER A 8 1.95 -41.34 -26.01
CA SER A 8 1.03 -40.48 -25.29
C SER A 8 1.76 -39.82 -24.09
N LEU A 9 2.48 -40.58 -23.27
CA LEU A 9 3.22 -40.06 -22.13
C LEU A 9 4.26 -39.01 -22.55
N ARG A 10 4.96 -39.24 -23.67
CA ARG A 10 5.96 -38.32 -24.23
C ARG A 10 5.31 -36.99 -24.70
N LYS A 11 4.11 -37.04 -25.28
CA LYS A 11 3.35 -35.83 -25.63
C LYS A 11 2.93 -35.02 -24.41
N TRP A 12 2.46 -35.69 -23.36
CA TRP A 12 2.08 -35.01 -22.11
C TRP A 12 3.27 -34.39 -21.38
N MET A 13 4.43 -35.06 -21.39
CA MET A 13 5.67 -34.49 -20.84
C MET A 13 6.16 -33.28 -21.64
N LEU A 14 6.04 -33.29 -22.97
CA LEU A 14 6.40 -32.14 -23.80
C LEU A 14 5.43 -30.97 -23.62
N LEU A 15 4.13 -31.22 -23.44
CA LEU A 15 3.15 -30.18 -23.11
C LEU A 15 3.37 -29.58 -21.71
N ALA A 16 3.69 -30.41 -20.73
CA ALA A 16 4.04 -29.96 -19.39
C ALA A 16 5.33 -29.14 -19.39
N ALA A 17 6.36 -29.56 -20.13
CA ALA A 17 7.61 -28.79 -20.28
C ALA A 17 7.38 -27.45 -21.01
N MET A 18 6.51 -27.40 -22.02
CA MET A 18 6.13 -26.15 -22.69
C MET A 18 5.32 -25.21 -21.76
N MET A 19 4.43 -25.75 -20.92
CA MET A 19 3.73 -24.95 -19.92
C MET A 19 4.69 -24.38 -18.86
N LEU A 20 5.67 -25.15 -18.39
CA LEU A 20 6.67 -24.70 -17.45
C LEU A 20 7.60 -23.62 -18.05
N LEU A 21 7.92 -23.71 -19.34
CA LEU A 21 8.68 -22.68 -20.06
C LEU A 21 7.87 -21.41 -20.29
N SER A 22 6.55 -21.50 -20.50
CA SER A 22 5.69 -20.30 -20.65
C SER A 22 5.46 -19.56 -19.36
N VAL A 23 5.44 -20.24 -18.21
CA VAL A 23 5.35 -19.60 -16.90
C VAL A 23 6.66 -18.84 -16.55
N GLY A 24 7.81 -19.32 -17.01
CA GLY A 24 9.09 -18.64 -16.81
C GLY A 24 9.27 -17.34 -17.61
N LEU A 25 8.52 -17.16 -18.71
CA LEU A 25 8.57 -15.96 -19.56
C LEU A 25 7.77 -14.77 -18.99
N TYR A 26 6.91 -15.00 -17.99
CA TYR A 26 6.17 -13.95 -17.27
C TYR A 26 6.76 -13.60 -15.91
N ALA A 27 7.86 -14.23 -15.51
CA ALA A 27 8.65 -13.72 -14.39
C ALA A 27 9.32 -12.43 -14.87
N GLN A 28 8.69 -11.28 -14.59
CA GLN A 28 9.28 -9.96 -14.76
C GLN A 28 10.66 -10.02 -14.11
N ASP A 29 11.72 -9.67 -14.85
CA ASP A 29 13.07 -9.71 -14.32
C ASP A 29 13.19 -8.70 -13.17
N MET A 30 12.98 -9.18 -11.97
CA MET A 30 13.03 -8.42 -10.70
C MET A 30 14.48 -8.19 -10.28
N SER A 31 15.30 -7.66 -11.19
CA SER A 31 16.69 -7.33 -10.92
C SER A 31 16.86 -5.88 -10.42
N TYR A 32 17.94 -5.64 -9.70
CA TYR A 32 18.33 -4.29 -9.27
C TYR A 32 18.46 -3.34 -10.48
N ASP A 33 19.12 -3.77 -11.53
CA ASP A 33 19.39 -2.95 -12.71
C ASP A 33 18.11 -2.53 -13.43
N ASN A 34 17.14 -3.45 -13.54
CA ASN A 34 15.84 -3.14 -14.13
C ASN A 34 15.04 -2.17 -13.26
N ALA A 35 15.00 -2.39 -11.94
CA ALA A 35 14.34 -1.48 -11.02
C ALA A 35 14.96 -0.08 -11.06
N LYS A 36 16.28 0.01 -11.05
CA LYS A 36 17.00 1.28 -11.16
C LYS A 36 16.65 2.03 -12.45
N LYS A 37 16.68 1.32 -13.59
CA LYS A 37 16.31 1.90 -14.87
C LYS A 37 14.89 2.42 -14.90
N GLU A 38 13.91 1.65 -14.41
CA GLU A 38 12.51 2.08 -14.32
C GLU A 38 12.34 3.32 -13.41
N ILE A 39 13.05 3.36 -12.29
CA ILE A 39 13.04 4.50 -11.36
C ILE A 39 13.63 5.75 -12.05
N GLU A 40 14.73 5.60 -12.78
CA GLU A 40 15.34 6.71 -13.53
C GLU A 40 14.44 7.21 -14.66
N GLU A 41 13.74 6.31 -15.33
CA GLU A 41 12.75 6.67 -16.37
C GLU A 41 11.55 7.40 -15.77
N GLU A 42 11.05 6.99 -14.61
CA GLU A 42 9.88 7.59 -13.94
C GLU A 42 10.19 8.97 -13.33
N PHE A 43 11.35 9.11 -12.65
CA PHE A 43 11.68 10.32 -11.90
C PHE A 43 12.69 11.24 -12.58
N GLY A 44 13.26 10.85 -13.72
CA GLY A 44 14.31 11.58 -14.40
C GLY A 44 15.68 11.54 -13.70
N MET A 45 15.79 10.79 -12.61
CA MET A 45 17.02 10.56 -11.82
C MET A 45 16.85 9.33 -10.94
N PHE A 46 17.95 8.83 -10.36
CA PHE A 46 17.91 7.80 -9.32
C PHE A 46 17.93 8.47 -7.94
N PRO A 47 16.78 8.62 -7.24
CA PRO A 47 16.73 9.32 -5.96
C PRO A 47 17.48 8.58 -4.85
N THR A 48 18.14 9.34 -3.96
CA THR A 48 18.91 8.80 -2.84
C THR A 48 18.13 7.82 -1.97
N MET A 49 16.81 8.00 -1.82
CA MET A 49 15.97 7.07 -1.05
C MET A 49 15.98 5.63 -1.60
N PHE A 50 16.18 5.47 -2.91
CA PHE A 50 16.33 4.17 -3.55
C PHE A 50 17.81 3.73 -3.60
N GLU A 51 18.74 4.67 -3.73
CA GLU A 51 20.18 4.41 -3.74
C GLU A 51 20.67 3.78 -2.42
N ILE A 52 20.14 4.22 -1.28
CA ILE A 52 20.51 3.70 0.04
C ILE A 52 19.74 2.42 0.41
N PHE A 53 18.82 1.96 -0.44
CA PHE A 53 18.07 0.72 -0.19
C PHE A 53 18.94 -0.49 -0.54
N PRO A 54 18.85 -1.61 0.20
CA PRO A 54 19.65 -2.79 -0.10
C PRO A 54 19.40 -3.32 -1.52
N ASP A 55 20.45 -3.53 -2.30
CA ASP A 55 20.37 -3.91 -3.72
C ASP A 55 19.46 -5.12 -3.98
N HIS A 56 19.59 -6.16 -3.15
CA HIS A 56 18.81 -7.40 -3.29
C HIS A 56 17.32 -7.23 -3.01
N ALA A 57 16.88 -6.12 -2.43
CA ALA A 57 15.50 -5.84 -2.05
C ALA A 57 14.86 -4.69 -2.83
N LEU A 58 15.67 -3.90 -3.56
CA LEU A 58 15.20 -2.72 -4.29
C LEU A 58 14.07 -3.03 -5.27
N ALA A 59 14.23 -4.08 -6.08
CA ALA A 59 13.24 -4.45 -7.09
C ALA A 59 11.86 -4.76 -6.47
N GLY A 60 11.84 -5.46 -5.32
CA GLY A 60 10.61 -5.74 -4.59
C GLY A 60 9.98 -4.48 -4.00
N ALA A 61 10.79 -3.57 -3.46
CA ALA A 61 10.32 -2.30 -2.92
C ALA A 61 9.73 -1.39 -4.03
N TRP A 62 10.38 -1.33 -5.18
CA TRP A 62 9.91 -0.59 -6.34
C TRP A 62 8.59 -1.14 -6.88
N GLU A 63 8.47 -2.46 -7.01
CA GLU A 63 7.23 -3.09 -7.46
C GLU A 63 6.08 -2.82 -6.48
N ASN A 64 6.31 -2.92 -5.18
CA ASN A 64 5.33 -2.56 -4.16
C ASN A 64 4.89 -1.09 -4.28
N PHE A 65 5.85 -0.17 -4.49
CA PHE A 65 5.56 1.25 -4.70
C PHE A 65 4.65 1.46 -5.92
N LYS A 66 4.97 0.85 -7.06
CA LYS A 66 4.15 0.94 -8.28
C LYS A 66 2.73 0.40 -8.07
N GLN A 67 2.60 -0.77 -7.45
CA GLN A 67 1.30 -1.41 -7.23
C GLN A 67 0.40 -0.60 -6.30
N LEU A 68 0.93 -0.10 -5.18
CA LEU A 68 0.17 0.74 -4.26
C LEU A 68 -0.28 2.06 -4.89
N ASN A 69 0.48 2.58 -5.85
CA ASN A 69 0.18 3.84 -6.54
C ASN A 69 -0.50 3.66 -7.92
N SER A 70 -0.83 2.44 -8.28
CA SER A 70 -1.43 2.12 -9.58
C SER A 70 -2.88 2.65 -9.69
N PRO A 71 -3.41 2.74 -10.92
CA PRO A 71 -4.82 3.05 -11.17
C PRO A 71 -5.81 2.03 -10.59
N GLU A 72 -5.36 0.83 -10.22
CA GLU A 72 -6.17 -0.23 -9.61
C GLU A 72 -6.48 0.06 -8.13
N SER A 73 -5.76 1.00 -7.51
CA SER A 73 -6.00 1.42 -6.13
C SER A 73 -7.44 1.94 -5.97
N LYS A 74 -8.15 1.44 -4.95
CA LYS A 74 -9.53 1.85 -4.64
C LYS A 74 -9.60 3.18 -3.91
N ILE A 75 -8.48 3.65 -3.37
CA ILE A 75 -8.39 4.96 -2.73
C ILE A 75 -7.82 5.95 -3.75
N PRO A 76 -8.56 7.01 -4.13
CA PRO A 76 -8.05 8.02 -5.04
C PRO A 76 -6.73 8.64 -4.55
N ALA A 77 -5.85 9.02 -5.49
CA ALA A 77 -4.48 9.47 -5.19
C ALA A 77 -4.44 10.58 -4.12
N LYS A 78 -5.28 11.61 -4.23
CA LYS A 78 -5.39 12.67 -3.23
C LYS A 78 -5.58 12.14 -1.81
N TYR A 79 -6.50 11.20 -1.62
CA TYR A 79 -6.79 10.65 -0.30
C TYR A 79 -5.71 9.69 0.19
N ARG A 80 -5.03 8.99 -0.71
CA ARG A 80 -3.85 8.19 -0.33
C ARG A 80 -2.76 9.07 0.28
N GLU A 81 -2.46 10.20 -0.36
CA GLU A 81 -1.45 11.13 0.13
C GLU A 81 -1.86 11.78 1.45
N LEU A 82 -3.12 12.17 1.63
CA LEU A 82 -3.63 12.69 2.90
C LEU A 82 -3.56 11.65 4.03
N LEU A 83 -3.87 10.38 3.76
CA LEU A 83 -3.72 9.29 4.73
C LEU A 83 -2.25 9.07 5.12
N GLN A 84 -1.35 9.05 4.14
CA GLN A 84 0.07 8.89 4.37
C GLN A 84 0.67 10.09 5.11
N LEU A 85 0.20 11.31 4.82
CA LEU A 85 0.55 12.52 5.58
C LEU A 85 0.12 12.42 7.04
N ALA A 86 -1.11 11.96 7.30
CA ALA A 86 -1.60 11.75 8.66
C ALA A 86 -0.72 10.76 9.45
N VAL A 87 -0.28 9.66 8.80
CA VAL A 87 0.68 8.71 9.39
C VAL A 87 2.04 9.35 9.58
N ALA A 88 2.55 10.08 8.57
CA ALA A 88 3.84 10.74 8.61
C ALA A 88 3.96 11.74 9.79
N ALA A 89 2.86 12.46 10.08
CA ALA A 89 2.78 13.38 11.21
C ALA A 89 2.85 12.64 12.57
N GLN A 90 2.32 11.42 12.66
CA GLN A 90 2.35 10.62 13.89
C GLN A 90 3.71 9.97 14.18
N ILE A 91 4.48 9.63 13.15
CA ILE A 91 5.84 9.06 13.27
C ILE A 91 6.94 10.13 13.23
N PRO A 92 6.67 11.40 13.33
CA PRO A 92 7.35 12.66 12.98
C PRO A 92 8.46 12.49 11.91
N CYS A 93 8.08 11.99 10.72
CA CYS A 93 8.99 11.82 9.61
C CYS A 93 9.00 13.08 8.71
N ASN A 94 9.98 13.95 8.85
CA ASN A 94 10.05 15.19 8.06
C ASN A 94 10.09 14.96 6.55
N TYR A 95 10.80 13.92 6.09
CA TYR A 95 10.85 13.55 4.67
C TYR A 95 9.47 13.15 4.14
N CYS A 96 8.77 12.31 4.92
CA CYS A 96 7.43 11.81 4.56
C CYS A 96 6.40 12.95 4.61
N ILE A 97 6.47 13.84 5.61
CA ILE A 97 5.58 15.02 5.71
C ILE A 97 5.75 15.90 4.48
N TYR A 98 6.99 16.22 4.12
CA TYR A 98 7.27 17.03 2.93
C TYR A 98 6.74 16.35 1.66
N TYR A 99 7.10 15.09 1.44
CA TYR A 99 6.70 14.33 0.25
C TYR A 99 5.19 14.25 0.12
N HIS A 100 4.49 13.77 1.15
CA HIS A 100 3.05 13.57 1.08
C HIS A 100 2.25 14.89 1.04
N THR A 101 2.76 15.97 1.65
CA THR A 101 2.16 17.30 1.51
C THR A 101 2.25 17.80 0.07
N ALA A 102 3.43 17.71 -0.55
CA ALA A 102 3.64 18.14 -1.93
C ALA A 102 2.80 17.30 -2.91
N SER A 103 2.80 15.98 -2.73
CA SER A 103 2.04 15.04 -3.57
C SER A 103 0.53 15.24 -3.41
N ALA A 104 0.02 15.44 -2.18
CA ALA A 104 -1.39 15.73 -1.95
C ALA A 104 -1.84 16.99 -2.71
N LYS A 105 -1.05 18.06 -2.67
CA LYS A 105 -1.30 19.30 -3.45
C LYS A 105 -1.28 19.03 -4.94
N ALA A 106 -0.33 18.27 -5.45
CA ALA A 106 -0.26 17.89 -6.86
C ALA A 106 -1.50 17.12 -7.33
N TYR A 107 -2.11 16.32 -6.43
CA TYR A 107 -3.39 15.64 -6.68
C TYR A 107 -4.62 16.46 -6.29
N GLY A 108 -4.48 17.78 -6.09
CA GLY A 108 -5.58 18.70 -5.88
C GLY A 108 -6.14 18.77 -4.46
N ALA A 109 -5.35 18.42 -3.45
CA ALA A 109 -5.73 18.70 -2.06
C ALA A 109 -5.60 20.20 -1.75
N THR A 110 -6.60 20.75 -1.04
CA THR A 110 -6.54 22.12 -0.55
C THR A 110 -5.72 22.21 0.74
N GLU A 111 -5.34 23.43 1.13
CA GLU A 111 -4.66 23.65 2.41
C GLU A 111 -5.55 23.23 3.59
N GLU A 112 -6.86 23.44 3.49
CA GLU A 112 -7.84 23.07 4.50
C GLU A 112 -7.91 21.53 4.62
N GLU A 113 -7.95 20.78 3.52
CA GLU A 113 -7.95 19.31 3.53
C GLU A 113 -6.65 18.76 4.17
N ILE A 114 -5.51 19.39 3.91
CA ILE A 114 -4.22 19.03 4.50
C ILE A 114 -4.24 19.26 6.02
N GLN A 115 -4.74 20.45 6.46
CA GLN A 115 -4.87 20.77 7.87
C GLN A 115 -5.83 19.82 8.59
N GLU A 116 -6.96 19.49 7.97
CA GLU A 116 -7.93 18.55 8.52
C GLU A 116 -7.33 17.12 8.65
N ALA A 117 -6.60 16.64 7.66
CA ALA A 117 -5.95 15.33 7.74
C ALA A 117 -4.99 15.24 8.94
N ILE A 118 -4.21 16.28 9.17
CA ILE A 118 -3.32 16.38 10.34
C ILE A 118 -4.11 16.47 11.65
N ALA A 119 -5.19 17.27 11.68
CA ALA A 119 -6.05 17.39 12.85
C ALA A 119 -6.74 16.06 13.21
N GLN A 120 -7.22 15.29 12.22
CA GLN A 120 -7.79 13.96 12.42
C GLN A 120 -6.77 12.96 12.98
N ALA A 121 -5.51 13.03 12.52
CA ALA A 121 -4.43 12.23 13.09
C ALA A 121 -4.21 12.57 14.58
N ALA A 122 -4.19 13.87 14.91
CA ALA A 122 -4.04 14.34 16.29
C ALA A 122 -5.23 13.89 17.18
N ALA A 123 -6.47 13.99 16.68
CA ALA A 123 -7.65 13.52 17.39
C ALA A 123 -7.60 12.01 17.67
N THR A 124 -7.17 11.20 16.70
CA THR A 124 -6.96 9.76 16.89
C THR A 124 -5.93 9.48 17.98
N ARG A 125 -4.80 10.21 17.98
CA ARG A 125 -3.77 10.08 19.02
C ARG A 125 -4.31 10.51 20.39
N HIS A 126 -5.10 11.58 20.45
CA HIS A 126 -5.73 12.04 21.69
C HIS A 126 -6.54 10.93 22.37
N TRP A 127 -7.49 10.36 21.63
CA TRP A 127 -8.33 9.28 22.18
C TRP A 127 -7.55 8.00 22.47
N SER A 128 -6.60 7.63 21.63
CA SER A 128 -5.69 6.53 21.92
C SER A 128 -4.96 6.72 23.25
N THR A 129 -4.44 7.91 23.51
CA THR A 129 -3.74 8.22 24.76
C THR A 129 -4.67 8.13 25.96
N ILE A 130 -5.88 8.69 25.88
CA ILE A 130 -6.88 8.65 26.95
C ILE A 130 -7.30 7.21 27.26
N LEU A 131 -7.67 6.45 26.24
CA LEU A 131 -8.18 5.09 26.42
C LEU A 131 -7.10 4.13 26.93
N GLN A 132 -5.92 4.16 26.30
CA GLN A 132 -4.81 3.29 26.67
C GLN A 132 -4.20 3.68 28.02
N GLY A 133 -4.02 4.98 28.29
CA GLY A 133 -3.46 5.48 29.56
C GLY A 133 -4.35 5.15 30.76
N ASN A 134 -5.65 5.12 30.57
CA ASN A 134 -6.62 4.70 31.61
C ASN A 134 -6.93 3.20 31.58
N GLN A 135 -6.27 2.40 30.74
CA GLN A 135 -6.41 0.95 30.68
C GLN A 135 -7.87 0.51 30.49
N VAL A 136 -8.62 1.22 29.62
CA VAL A 136 -10.03 0.91 29.34
C VAL A 136 -10.11 -0.47 28.66
N GLU A 137 -10.92 -1.36 29.20
CA GLU A 137 -11.08 -2.69 28.65
C GLU A 137 -11.74 -2.65 27.26
N LEU A 138 -11.15 -3.33 26.30
CA LEU A 138 -11.59 -3.30 24.91
C LEU A 138 -13.01 -3.85 24.75
N GLU A 139 -13.37 -4.91 25.45
CA GLU A 139 -14.73 -5.50 25.36
C GLU A 139 -15.81 -4.58 25.92
N LYS A 140 -15.49 -3.87 26.99
CA LYS A 140 -16.38 -2.82 27.52
C LYS A 140 -16.57 -1.70 26.48
N PHE A 141 -15.47 -1.20 25.91
CA PHE A 141 -15.51 -0.17 24.86
C PHE A 141 -16.34 -0.61 23.65
N LYS A 142 -16.13 -1.82 23.14
CA LYS A 142 -16.90 -2.36 22.00
C LYS A 142 -18.41 -2.39 22.30
N LYS A 143 -18.80 -2.85 23.48
CA LYS A 143 -20.21 -2.91 23.90
C LYS A 143 -20.84 -1.52 23.94
N GLU A 144 -20.15 -0.56 24.57
CA GLU A 144 -20.61 0.82 24.66
C GLU A 144 -20.71 1.47 23.27
N PHE A 145 -19.71 1.28 22.41
CA PHE A 145 -19.71 1.81 21.05
C PHE A 145 -20.87 1.27 20.21
N ASN A 146 -21.14 -0.05 20.25
CA ASN A 146 -22.26 -0.65 19.55
C ASN A 146 -23.61 -0.07 20.02
N SER A 147 -23.80 0.10 21.33
CA SER A 147 -25.00 0.73 21.89
C SER A 147 -25.16 2.19 21.45
N MET A 148 -24.06 2.94 21.38
CA MET A 148 -24.06 4.31 20.84
C MET A 148 -24.49 4.34 19.37
N MET A 149 -23.96 3.43 18.55
CA MET A 149 -24.29 3.35 17.11
C MET A 149 -25.75 2.98 16.90
N GLU A 150 -26.30 2.05 17.68
CA GLU A 150 -27.72 1.69 17.64
C GLU A 150 -28.62 2.88 18.00
N HIS A 151 -28.27 3.62 19.04
CA HIS A 151 -29.01 4.82 19.44
C HIS A 151 -28.98 5.89 18.35
N MET A 152 -27.80 6.18 17.76
CA MET A 152 -27.65 7.17 16.67
C MET A 152 -28.45 6.75 15.43
N ALA A 153 -28.43 5.47 15.06
CA ALA A 153 -29.21 4.95 13.94
C ALA A 153 -30.74 5.06 14.16
N ALA A 154 -31.20 4.87 15.41
CA ALA A 154 -32.61 5.05 15.74
C ALA A 154 -33.03 6.55 15.66
N LYS A 155 -32.16 7.45 16.13
CA LYS A 155 -32.41 8.91 16.09
C LYS A 155 -32.47 9.47 14.68
N SER A 156 -31.69 8.93 13.71
CA SER A 156 -31.68 9.41 12.33
C SER A 156 -32.91 9.02 11.51
N LYS A 157 -33.80 8.14 12.04
CA LYS A 157 -35.04 7.68 11.39
C LYS A 157 -36.28 8.49 11.81
N ASN A 158 -36.13 9.36 12.79
CA ASN A 158 -37.15 10.29 13.27
C ASN A 158 -36.86 11.72 12.82
#